data_368f20ae14b97d080542e9743cf51c4d
#
_entry.id   368f20ae14b97d080542e9743cf51c4d
#
_cell.length_a   1.000
_cell.length_b   1.000
_cell.length_c   1.000
_cell.angle_alpha   90.00
_cell.angle_beta   90.00
_cell.angle_gamma   90.00
#
_symmetry.space_group_name_H-M   'P 1'
#
loop_
_entity.id
_entity.type
_entity.pdbx_description
1 polymer ?
#
loop_
_entity_poly.entity_id
_entity_poly.type
_entity_poly.pdbx_seq_one_letter_code
_entity_poly.pdbx_strand_id
1 'polypeptide(L)'
;MTTNSKFKAIADSAVDYLLASSPVRATQAGLHEFDGLLDSANQSVRAERNAKLAEFVQQIEKIDPGTLSFDDQIDREILIGNLRAEIAYDTVYRRWDRDPTLALEVALYGCLALIMREFAPLEQRVQSLIGRVSAVPKLLAEVTANLQRENEIPTVWAEMAEDLCKSAAGFLDSLLIDPAMIPKQRSELSSAVDRAKIAVRDYEGFLKTQLTNRSRGSYAIGWETFASLLKDQHGLVMGAAELIEFGNNEIARIKSEMSQVAAEIDKTRSTDEILDELKNARPASRDLLGVYAGYVKSSEVFLRANDLMTLPSGMELKVIETPEFVRHTYPFAAYSTPTPLDPLQKGEFWVTPIAPELTGEDLDIALAKHNPYQSHLIALHEGFPGHHVQLTIAARHASRTRKLFDSNVFLEGWALYCEELMWEQGYFTDLRFRLMQLNLELWRACRVVIDVKLHTGQMTFTEAVNLLVETAKFDKLSAIAEVKRYSQSPTQPLSYLVGKRLILDLRSDCRRAWGTEFSLEKFHDRLLALGSVPLNLAKRALLEQL
;
A
#
# COMPACT_ATOMS: atom_id res chain seq x y z
N MET A 1 0.13 39.72 -2.07
CA MET A 1 -0.20 38.30 -2.32
C MET A 1 -1.65 38.07 -1.93
N THR A 2 -2.42 37.39 -2.76
CA THR A 2 -3.76 36.95 -2.40
C THR A 2 -3.68 35.84 -1.33
N THR A 3 -4.78 35.59 -0.60
CA THR A 3 -4.80 34.51 0.41
C THR A 3 -4.48 33.15 -0.21
N ASN A 4 -5.02 32.86 -1.40
CA ASN A 4 -4.71 31.63 -2.15
C ASN A 4 -3.21 31.52 -2.50
N SER A 5 -2.57 32.60 -2.95
CA SER A 5 -1.14 32.55 -3.25
C SER A 5 -0.27 32.37 -2.00
N LYS A 6 -0.71 32.92 -0.85
CA LYS A 6 -0.05 32.71 0.44
C LYS A 6 -0.18 31.25 0.90
N PHE A 7 -1.38 30.68 0.80
CA PHE A 7 -1.62 29.27 1.14
C PHE A 7 -0.73 28.35 0.30
N LYS A 8 -0.76 28.49 -1.03
CA LYS A 8 0.05 27.68 -1.95
C LYS A 8 1.54 27.74 -1.63
N ALA A 9 2.07 28.91 -1.35
CA ALA A 9 3.48 29.06 -0.97
C ALA A 9 3.84 28.32 0.32
N ILE A 10 2.96 28.33 1.34
CA ILE A 10 3.16 27.58 2.58
C ILE A 10 3.02 26.07 2.32
N ALA A 11 2.04 25.66 1.53
CA ALA A 11 1.80 24.26 1.19
C ALA A 11 2.99 23.66 0.44
N ASP A 12 3.50 24.35 -0.59
CA ASP A 12 4.70 23.92 -1.32
C ASP A 12 5.92 23.84 -0.40
N SER A 13 6.13 24.83 0.47
CA SER A 13 7.25 24.81 1.44
C SER A 13 7.13 23.64 2.43
N ALA A 14 5.92 23.30 2.89
CA ALA A 14 5.69 22.16 3.77
C ALA A 14 5.98 20.81 3.07
N VAL A 15 5.54 20.67 1.82
CA VAL A 15 5.82 19.51 0.98
C VAL A 15 7.32 19.36 0.71
N ASP A 16 7.99 20.44 0.33
CA ASP A 16 9.44 20.45 0.07
C ASP A 16 10.23 20.04 1.32
N TYR A 17 9.86 20.59 2.47
CA TYR A 17 10.49 20.23 3.75
C TYR A 17 10.25 18.75 4.13
N LEU A 18 9.01 18.25 3.94
CA LEU A 18 8.69 16.87 4.22
C LEU A 18 9.52 15.92 3.36
N LEU A 19 9.64 16.19 2.05
CA LEU A 19 10.43 15.38 1.13
C LEU A 19 11.93 15.47 1.43
N ALA A 20 12.46 16.66 1.70
CA ALA A 20 13.87 16.83 2.07
C ALA A 20 14.23 16.12 3.38
N SER A 21 13.30 16.06 4.34
CA SER A 21 13.48 15.37 5.62
C SER A 21 13.15 13.87 5.60
N SER A 22 12.74 13.33 4.44
CA SER A 22 12.40 11.92 4.21
C SER A 22 12.95 11.47 2.84
N PRO A 23 14.29 11.32 2.71
CA PRO A 23 14.96 11.06 1.44
C PRO A 23 14.44 9.85 0.67
N VAL A 24 14.10 8.76 1.35
CA VAL A 24 13.56 7.55 0.71
C VAL A 24 12.19 7.84 0.10
N ARG A 25 11.33 8.54 0.84
CA ARG A 25 10.01 8.98 0.31
C ARG A 25 10.16 9.94 -0.87
N ALA A 26 11.15 10.84 -0.84
CA ALA A 26 11.41 11.75 -1.96
C ALA A 26 11.73 10.99 -3.25
N THR A 27 12.61 9.99 -3.19
CA THR A 27 12.91 9.12 -4.34
C THR A 27 11.66 8.37 -4.83
N GLN A 28 10.87 7.81 -3.91
CA GLN A 28 9.62 7.10 -4.25
C GLN A 28 8.59 8.03 -4.90
N ALA A 29 8.62 9.31 -4.53
CA ALA A 29 7.77 10.33 -5.15
C ALA A 29 8.27 10.81 -6.52
N GLY A 30 9.51 10.48 -6.92
CA GLY A 30 10.15 10.94 -8.16
C GLY A 30 10.94 12.24 -8.00
N LEU A 31 11.32 12.62 -6.77
CA LEU A 31 12.24 13.72 -6.48
C LEU A 31 13.62 13.15 -6.15
N HIS A 32 14.58 13.39 -7.04
CA HIS A 32 15.88 12.71 -7.05
C HIS A 32 17.04 13.49 -6.44
N GLU A 33 16.78 14.66 -5.84
CA GLU A 33 17.80 15.51 -5.21
C GLU A 33 18.45 14.85 -3.98
N PHE A 34 17.72 13.93 -3.30
CA PHE A 34 18.14 13.31 -2.05
C PHE A 34 18.47 11.82 -2.18
N ASP A 35 18.64 11.33 -3.40
CA ASP A 35 18.79 9.90 -3.71
C ASP A 35 19.99 9.23 -3.03
N GLY A 36 21.05 9.98 -2.73
CA GLY A 36 22.21 9.45 -2.01
C GLY A 36 22.05 9.37 -0.49
N LEU A 37 20.91 9.81 0.06
CA LEU A 37 20.66 9.92 1.50
C LEU A 37 19.67 8.85 1.98
N LEU A 38 19.75 8.52 3.28
CA LEU A 38 18.72 7.77 4.02
C LEU A 38 18.06 8.68 5.06
N ASP A 39 16.86 8.29 5.50
CA ASP A 39 16.17 8.90 6.62
C ASP A 39 17.00 8.71 7.92
N SER A 40 16.81 9.58 8.91
CA SER A 40 17.53 9.51 10.18
C SER A 40 16.63 8.99 11.30
N ALA A 41 17.12 8.05 12.07
CA ALA A 41 16.49 7.59 13.31
C ALA A 41 16.94 8.41 14.54
N ASN A 42 17.82 9.39 14.38
CA ASN A 42 18.33 10.22 15.46
C ASN A 42 17.21 11.06 16.09
N GLN A 43 17.05 10.98 17.41
CA GLN A 43 15.95 11.63 18.15
C GLN A 43 15.93 13.16 18.01
N SER A 44 17.11 13.82 18.03
CA SER A 44 17.15 15.29 17.91
C SER A 44 16.74 15.75 16.50
N VAL A 45 17.20 15.04 15.45
CA VAL A 45 16.82 15.32 14.06
C VAL A 45 15.31 15.14 13.86
N ARG A 46 14.74 14.07 14.42
CA ARG A 46 13.29 13.82 14.36
C ARG A 46 12.48 14.86 15.14
N ALA A 47 12.97 15.26 16.33
CA ALA A 47 12.31 16.31 17.12
C ALA A 47 12.28 17.66 16.38
N GLU A 48 13.38 18.05 15.73
CA GLU A 48 13.45 19.26 14.88
C GLU A 48 12.50 19.16 13.69
N ARG A 49 12.46 17.99 13.02
CA ARG A 49 11.52 17.71 11.93
C ARG A 49 10.07 17.90 12.40
N ASN A 50 9.70 17.27 13.50
CA ASN A 50 8.34 17.34 14.02
C ASN A 50 7.94 18.77 14.45
N ALA A 51 8.85 19.51 15.08
CA ALA A 51 8.63 20.92 15.42
C ALA A 51 8.37 21.76 14.15
N LYS A 52 9.13 21.53 13.09
CA LYS A 52 8.94 22.23 11.82
C LYS A 52 7.64 21.87 11.11
N LEU A 53 7.24 20.59 11.12
CA LEU A 53 5.93 20.16 10.60
C LEU A 53 4.78 20.81 11.41
N ALA A 54 4.91 20.89 12.74
CA ALA A 54 3.92 21.55 13.59
C ALA A 54 3.81 23.06 13.31
N GLU A 55 4.94 23.75 13.01
CA GLU A 55 4.91 25.15 12.55
C GLU A 55 4.10 25.31 11.25
N PHE A 56 4.29 24.43 10.27
CA PHE A 56 3.51 24.46 9.03
C PHE A 56 2.02 24.26 9.30
N VAL A 57 1.65 23.28 10.14
CA VAL A 57 0.25 23.07 10.55
C VAL A 57 -0.33 24.37 11.12
N GLN A 58 0.36 24.99 12.09
CA GLN A 58 -0.09 26.24 12.70
C GLN A 58 -0.22 27.40 11.71
N GLN A 59 0.69 27.50 10.75
CA GLN A 59 0.63 28.54 9.72
C GLN A 59 -0.57 28.35 8.80
N ILE A 60 -0.86 27.11 8.40
CA ILE A 60 -1.98 26.77 7.52
C ILE A 60 -3.31 26.94 8.27
N GLU A 61 -3.39 26.57 9.55
CA GLU A 61 -4.60 26.71 10.38
C GLU A 61 -5.03 28.17 10.57
N LYS A 62 -4.08 29.11 10.61
CA LYS A 62 -4.37 30.55 10.69
C LYS A 62 -5.00 31.13 9.42
N ILE A 63 -5.01 30.40 8.31
CA ILE A 63 -5.67 30.82 7.07
C ILE A 63 -7.15 30.45 7.17
N ASP A 64 -8.02 31.47 7.10
CA ASP A 64 -9.47 31.25 7.06
C ASP A 64 -9.86 30.48 5.78
N PRO A 65 -10.42 29.26 5.89
CA PRO A 65 -10.81 28.46 4.74
C PRO A 65 -11.84 29.16 3.85
N GLY A 66 -12.71 30.01 4.42
CA GLY A 66 -13.71 30.76 3.64
C GLY A 66 -13.10 31.76 2.64
N THR A 67 -11.80 32.07 2.77
CA THR A 67 -11.07 32.95 1.83
C THR A 67 -10.34 32.20 0.73
N LEU A 68 -10.37 30.86 0.75
CA LEU A 68 -9.71 29.98 -0.20
C LEU A 68 -10.69 29.53 -1.30
N SER A 69 -10.13 29.21 -2.48
CA SER A 69 -10.90 28.45 -3.47
C SER A 69 -11.29 27.09 -2.90
N PHE A 70 -12.33 26.48 -3.44
CA PHE A 70 -12.80 25.17 -2.97
C PHE A 70 -11.69 24.10 -3.07
N ASP A 71 -10.93 24.09 -4.16
CA ASP A 71 -9.80 23.18 -4.32
C ASP A 71 -8.71 23.40 -3.27
N ASP A 72 -8.38 24.68 -2.98
CA ASP A 72 -7.39 25.02 -1.96
C ASP A 72 -7.92 24.67 -0.54
N GLN A 73 -9.24 24.67 -0.30
CA GLN A 73 -9.82 24.16 0.96
C GLN A 73 -9.59 22.66 1.12
N ILE A 74 -9.82 21.88 0.07
CA ILE A 74 -9.55 20.43 0.07
C ILE A 74 -8.06 20.19 0.31
N ASP A 75 -7.17 20.85 -0.41
CA ASP A 75 -5.72 20.72 -0.26
C ASP A 75 -5.27 21.07 1.16
N ARG A 76 -5.87 22.12 1.75
CA ARG A 76 -5.60 22.53 3.14
C ARG A 76 -5.95 21.42 4.14
N GLU A 77 -7.11 20.80 4.02
CA GLU A 77 -7.54 19.73 4.92
C GLU A 77 -6.66 18.49 4.78
N ILE A 78 -6.33 18.08 3.55
CA ILE A 78 -5.42 16.96 3.28
C ILE A 78 -4.05 17.21 3.89
N LEU A 79 -3.49 18.39 3.66
CA LEU A 79 -2.14 18.71 4.13
C LEU A 79 -2.06 18.77 5.65
N ILE A 80 -3.00 19.45 6.32
CA ILE A 80 -3.06 19.49 7.78
C ILE A 80 -3.16 18.07 8.36
N GLY A 81 -4.08 17.25 7.85
CA GLY A 81 -4.29 15.90 8.34
C GLY A 81 -3.03 15.03 8.18
N ASN A 82 -2.41 15.06 7.01
CA ASN A 82 -1.20 14.25 6.78
C ASN A 82 0.00 14.74 7.60
N LEU A 83 0.22 16.05 7.75
CA LEU A 83 1.30 16.56 8.60
C LEU A 83 1.09 16.19 10.07
N ARG A 84 -0.15 16.22 10.58
CA ARG A 84 -0.48 15.74 11.93
C ARG A 84 -0.24 14.25 12.08
N ALA A 85 -0.63 13.45 11.10
CA ALA A 85 -0.38 12.01 11.11
C ALA A 85 1.12 11.70 11.11
N GLU A 86 1.93 12.39 10.30
CA GLU A 86 3.41 12.27 10.31
C GLU A 86 3.99 12.51 11.71
N ILE A 87 3.54 13.56 12.39
CA ILE A 87 3.95 13.86 13.77
C ILE A 87 3.48 12.75 14.72
N ALA A 88 2.24 12.28 14.60
CA ALA A 88 1.68 11.25 15.47
C ALA A 88 2.40 9.89 15.28
N TYR A 89 2.76 9.51 14.06
CA TYR A 89 3.55 8.30 13.81
C TYR A 89 4.89 8.32 14.51
N ASP A 90 5.53 9.48 14.63
CA ASP A 90 6.81 9.61 15.30
C ASP A 90 6.70 9.82 16.83
N THR A 91 5.72 10.59 17.30
CA THR A 91 5.64 11.00 18.71
C THR A 91 4.68 10.16 19.56
N VAL A 92 3.63 9.60 18.96
CA VAL A 92 2.62 8.79 19.66
C VAL A 92 2.81 7.31 19.36
N TYR A 93 2.83 6.93 18.10
CA TYR A 93 3.07 5.54 17.70
C TYR A 93 4.54 5.15 17.88
N ARG A 94 5.47 6.09 17.73
CA ARG A 94 6.90 5.98 18.05
C ARG A 94 7.61 4.85 17.31
N ARG A 95 7.33 4.67 15.99
CA ARG A 95 7.89 3.55 15.22
C ARG A 95 9.42 3.51 15.24
N TRP A 96 10.11 4.67 15.11
CA TRP A 96 11.57 4.75 15.16
C TRP A 96 12.20 4.35 16.50
N ASP A 97 11.42 4.33 17.58
CA ASP A 97 11.90 3.94 18.90
C ASP A 97 11.50 2.50 19.26
N ARG A 98 10.43 1.96 18.65
CA ARG A 98 9.81 0.70 19.08
C ARG A 98 9.77 -0.40 18.01
N ASP A 99 9.91 -0.02 16.72
CA ASP A 99 9.82 -0.97 15.60
C ASP A 99 11.22 -1.29 15.07
N PRO A 100 11.79 -2.45 15.41
CA PRO A 100 13.12 -2.83 14.99
C PRO A 100 13.20 -3.19 13.48
N THR A 101 12.06 -3.36 12.76
CA THR A 101 12.08 -3.61 11.31
C THR A 101 12.28 -2.33 10.52
N LEU A 102 11.83 -1.18 11.03
CA LEU A 102 11.68 0.06 10.27
C LEU A 102 12.99 0.54 9.63
N ALA A 103 14.10 0.48 10.36
CA ALA A 103 15.39 0.92 9.82
C ALA A 103 15.87 0.03 8.66
N LEU A 104 15.65 -1.28 8.75
CA LEU A 104 15.97 -2.21 7.67
C LEU A 104 15.04 -1.99 6.47
N GLU A 105 13.75 -1.83 6.71
CA GLU A 105 12.78 -1.52 5.65
C GLU A 105 13.18 -0.25 4.89
N VAL A 106 13.44 0.85 5.59
CA VAL A 106 13.87 2.12 5.00
C VAL A 106 15.17 1.94 4.19
N ALA A 107 16.16 1.23 4.73
CA ALA A 107 17.42 0.99 4.05
C ALA A 107 17.24 0.15 2.78
N LEU A 108 16.54 -0.98 2.88
CA LEU A 108 16.38 -1.93 1.77
C LEU A 108 15.47 -1.36 0.66
N TYR A 109 14.29 -0.84 1.02
CA TYR A 109 13.39 -0.20 0.05
C TYR A 109 13.98 1.07 -0.54
N GLY A 110 14.76 1.84 0.24
CA GLY A 110 15.50 2.98 -0.26
C GLY A 110 16.52 2.61 -1.34
N CYS A 111 17.27 1.53 -1.16
CA CYS A 111 18.18 1.01 -2.18
C CYS A 111 17.42 0.46 -3.39
N LEU A 112 16.35 -0.31 -3.15
CA LEU A 112 15.51 -0.89 -4.17
C LEU A 112 14.93 0.18 -5.11
N ALA A 113 14.43 1.29 -4.59
CA ALA A 113 13.86 2.39 -5.38
C ALA A 113 14.82 2.98 -6.42
N LEU A 114 16.14 2.93 -6.17
CA LEU A 114 17.16 3.44 -7.08
C LEU A 114 17.48 2.51 -8.25
N ILE A 115 17.23 1.21 -8.09
CA ILE A 115 17.56 0.20 -9.12
C ILE A 115 16.35 -0.24 -9.93
N MET A 116 15.15 -0.15 -9.35
CA MET A 116 13.92 -0.62 -9.99
C MET A 116 13.49 0.18 -11.20
N ARG A 117 13.87 1.46 -11.29
CA ARG A 117 13.44 2.37 -12.35
C ARG A 117 14.60 3.05 -13.03
N GLU A 118 14.45 3.23 -14.34
CA GLU A 118 15.45 3.92 -15.17
C GLU A 118 15.14 5.43 -15.27
N PHE A 119 15.08 6.13 -14.12
CA PHE A 119 14.83 7.57 -14.08
C PHE A 119 16.06 8.42 -14.43
N ALA A 120 17.25 7.83 -14.41
CA ALA A 120 18.53 8.47 -14.74
C ALA A 120 19.52 7.45 -15.30
N PRO A 121 20.64 7.87 -15.93
CA PRO A 121 21.70 6.96 -16.33
C PRO A 121 22.18 6.07 -15.19
N LEU A 122 22.51 4.81 -15.49
CA LEU A 122 22.93 3.80 -14.48
C LEU A 122 24.06 4.33 -13.58
N GLU A 123 25.05 5.00 -14.17
CA GLU A 123 26.18 5.57 -13.41
C GLU A 123 25.72 6.54 -12.30
N GLN A 124 24.75 7.39 -12.57
CA GLN A 124 24.17 8.33 -11.59
C GLN A 124 23.40 7.58 -10.51
N ARG A 125 22.56 6.61 -10.90
CA ARG A 125 21.78 5.79 -9.95
C ARG A 125 22.68 4.96 -9.04
N VAL A 126 23.76 4.38 -9.58
CA VAL A 126 24.76 3.64 -8.80
C VAL A 126 25.51 4.55 -7.84
N GLN A 127 25.83 5.79 -8.23
CA GLN A 127 26.45 6.75 -7.31
C GLN A 127 25.56 7.06 -6.11
N SER A 128 24.26 7.28 -6.34
CA SER A 128 23.28 7.45 -5.28
C SER A 128 23.15 6.20 -4.41
N LEU A 129 23.14 5.03 -5.02
CA LEU A 129 23.09 3.75 -4.32
C LEU A 129 24.31 3.55 -3.38
N ILE A 130 25.52 3.90 -3.82
CA ILE A 130 26.72 3.88 -2.98
C ILE A 130 26.52 4.76 -1.73
N GLY A 131 25.94 5.96 -1.92
CA GLY A 131 25.63 6.86 -0.81
C GLY A 131 24.68 6.22 0.21
N ARG A 132 23.55 5.65 -0.24
CA ARG A 132 22.56 4.99 0.62
C ARG A 132 23.12 3.79 1.34
N VAL A 133 23.77 2.87 0.62
CA VAL A 133 24.36 1.67 1.22
C VAL A 133 25.41 2.04 2.26
N SER A 134 26.21 3.10 1.99
CA SER A 134 27.20 3.61 2.95
C SER A 134 26.57 4.23 4.21
N ALA A 135 25.32 4.67 4.16
CA ALA A 135 24.60 5.23 5.31
C ALA A 135 23.95 4.16 6.20
N VAL A 136 23.78 2.93 5.73
CA VAL A 136 23.14 1.82 6.48
C VAL A 136 23.75 1.59 7.86
N PRO A 137 25.09 1.53 8.03
CA PRO A 137 25.68 1.32 9.36
C PRO A 137 25.30 2.41 10.37
N LYS A 138 25.25 3.68 9.94
CA LYS A 138 24.82 4.80 10.80
C LYS A 138 23.37 4.67 11.20
N LEU A 139 22.47 4.39 10.26
CA LEU A 139 21.04 4.23 10.52
C LEU A 139 20.77 3.10 11.52
N LEU A 140 21.43 1.94 11.35
CA LEU A 140 21.29 0.81 12.27
C LEU A 140 21.86 1.11 13.66
N ALA A 141 22.93 1.89 13.77
CA ALA A 141 23.45 2.33 15.06
C ALA A 141 22.49 3.30 15.78
N GLU A 142 21.88 4.24 15.06
CA GLU A 142 20.88 5.17 15.60
C GLU A 142 19.65 4.43 16.15
N VAL A 143 19.09 3.47 15.38
CA VAL A 143 17.93 2.71 15.82
C VAL A 143 18.27 1.76 16.97
N THR A 144 19.46 1.14 16.97
CA THR A 144 19.93 0.32 18.08
C THR A 144 19.94 1.13 19.38
N ALA A 145 20.46 2.36 19.34
CA ALA A 145 20.48 3.24 20.51
C ALA A 145 19.08 3.64 21.00
N ASN A 146 18.11 3.80 20.08
CA ASN A 146 16.72 4.05 20.44
C ASN A 146 16.10 2.81 21.11
N LEU A 147 16.21 1.65 20.49
CA LEU A 147 15.67 0.38 20.98
C LEU A 147 16.28 -0.03 22.34
N GLN A 148 17.53 0.32 22.62
CA GLN A 148 18.16 0.05 23.92
C GLN A 148 17.49 0.80 25.08
N ARG A 149 16.89 1.97 24.82
CA ARG A 149 16.22 2.80 25.83
C ARG A 149 14.74 2.44 25.99
N GLU A 150 14.20 1.65 25.08
CA GLU A 150 12.78 1.34 25.01
C GLU A 150 12.50 -0.04 25.61
N ASN A 151 11.41 -0.12 26.42
CA ASN A 151 10.96 -1.36 27.06
C ASN A 151 9.68 -1.92 26.45
N GLU A 152 8.94 -1.09 25.70
CA GLU A 152 7.62 -1.39 25.15
C GLU A 152 7.71 -1.89 23.67
N ILE A 153 8.66 -2.79 23.40
CA ILE A 153 8.85 -3.35 22.07
C ILE A 153 8.01 -4.63 21.93
N PRO A 154 7.14 -4.74 20.93
CA PRO A 154 6.39 -5.96 20.67
C PRO A 154 7.31 -7.14 20.29
N THR A 155 7.13 -8.30 20.93
CA THR A 155 7.95 -9.50 20.66
C THR A 155 7.88 -9.89 19.18
N VAL A 156 6.68 -9.84 18.59
CA VAL A 156 6.47 -10.18 17.17
C VAL A 156 7.27 -9.29 16.23
N TRP A 157 7.48 -8.01 16.57
CA TRP A 157 8.27 -7.10 15.74
C TRP A 157 9.77 -7.39 15.86
N ALA A 158 10.24 -7.79 17.04
CA ALA A 158 11.62 -8.22 17.22
C ALA A 158 11.93 -9.49 16.41
N GLU A 159 11.03 -10.47 16.43
CA GLU A 159 11.11 -11.68 15.60
C GLU A 159 11.11 -11.37 14.10
N MET A 160 10.23 -10.45 13.66
CA MET A 160 10.19 -10.00 12.26
C MET A 160 11.50 -9.35 11.83
N ALA A 161 12.11 -8.53 12.70
CA ALA A 161 13.39 -7.89 12.39
C ALA A 161 14.53 -8.91 12.28
N GLU A 162 14.54 -9.96 13.11
CA GLU A 162 15.51 -11.06 12.97
C GLU A 162 15.35 -11.78 11.62
N ASP A 163 14.12 -12.05 11.20
CA ASP A 163 13.83 -12.67 9.90
C ASP A 163 14.25 -11.76 8.73
N LEU A 164 14.02 -10.44 8.86
CA LEU A 164 14.43 -9.46 7.85
C LEU A 164 15.96 -9.35 7.75
N CYS A 165 16.70 -9.43 8.86
CA CYS A 165 18.16 -9.45 8.85
C CYS A 165 18.71 -10.63 8.02
N LYS A 166 18.09 -11.81 8.13
CA LYS A 166 18.52 -13.01 7.38
C LYS A 166 18.43 -12.80 5.86
N SER A 167 17.39 -12.11 5.39
CA SER A 167 17.18 -11.82 3.97
C SER A 167 17.99 -10.60 3.47
N ALA A 168 18.28 -9.65 4.34
CA ALA A 168 18.95 -8.40 4.00
C ALA A 168 20.36 -8.62 3.39
N ALA A 169 21.11 -9.61 3.87
CA ALA A 169 22.45 -9.91 3.35
C ALA A 169 22.40 -10.35 1.88
N GLY A 170 21.46 -11.23 1.52
CA GLY A 170 21.27 -11.66 0.13
C GLY A 170 20.81 -10.52 -0.79
N PHE A 171 19.91 -9.66 -0.29
CA PHE A 171 19.50 -8.46 -1.03
C PHE A 171 20.69 -7.52 -1.28
N LEU A 172 21.52 -7.24 -0.27
CA LEU A 172 22.70 -6.39 -0.43
C LEU A 172 23.70 -6.96 -1.46
N ASP A 173 23.89 -8.27 -1.49
CA ASP A 173 24.72 -8.93 -2.51
C ASP A 173 24.11 -8.78 -3.92
N SER A 174 22.80 -8.82 -4.04
CA SER A 174 22.13 -8.65 -5.33
C SER A 174 22.32 -7.26 -5.96
N LEU A 175 22.65 -6.25 -5.18
CA LEU A 175 22.95 -4.90 -5.69
C LEU A 175 24.21 -4.85 -6.57
N LEU A 176 25.08 -5.88 -6.52
CA LEU A 176 26.35 -5.96 -7.25
C LEU A 176 26.24 -6.66 -8.62
N ILE A 177 25.04 -7.17 -8.99
CA ILE A 177 24.90 -8.10 -10.12
C ILE A 177 24.93 -7.40 -11.48
N ASP A 178 24.61 -6.09 -11.58
CA ASP A 178 24.55 -5.42 -12.87
C ASP A 178 25.91 -5.36 -13.57
N PRO A 179 26.11 -6.07 -14.72
CA PRO A 179 27.38 -6.11 -15.43
C PRO A 179 27.76 -4.77 -16.09
N ALA A 180 26.81 -3.86 -16.28
CA ALA A 180 27.02 -2.57 -16.92
C ALA A 180 27.64 -1.52 -15.96
N MET A 181 27.78 -1.83 -14.67
CA MET A 181 28.46 -0.93 -13.73
C MET A 181 29.93 -0.73 -14.12
N ILE A 182 30.39 0.52 -14.06
CA ILE A 182 31.82 0.81 -14.26
C ILE A 182 32.66 0.22 -13.11
N PRO A 183 33.89 -0.27 -13.39
CA PRO A 183 34.71 -1.00 -12.41
C PRO A 183 34.95 -0.23 -11.10
N LYS A 184 35.16 1.08 -11.17
CA LYS A 184 35.35 1.93 -10.00
C LYS A 184 34.13 1.93 -9.08
N GLN A 185 32.95 2.20 -9.62
CA GLN A 185 31.69 2.21 -8.84
C GLN A 185 31.36 0.82 -8.30
N ARG A 186 31.61 -0.25 -9.06
CA ARG A 186 31.46 -1.62 -8.57
C ARG A 186 32.33 -1.88 -7.35
N SER A 187 33.60 -1.42 -7.35
CA SER A 187 34.49 -1.57 -6.20
C SER A 187 34.04 -0.76 -4.98
N GLU A 188 33.60 0.48 -5.21
CA GLU A 188 33.07 1.36 -4.15
C GLU A 188 31.77 0.79 -3.55
N LEU A 189 30.85 0.32 -4.39
CA LEU A 189 29.61 -0.32 -3.96
C LEU A 189 29.89 -1.60 -3.19
N SER A 190 30.80 -2.47 -3.67
CA SER A 190 31.19 -3.69 -2.98
C SER A 190 31.71 -3.38 -1.56
N SER A 191 32.58 -2.38 -1.42
CA SER A 191 33.09 -1.95 -0.13
C SER A 191 32.00 -1.41 0.80
N ALA A 192 31.00 -0.71 0.25
CA ALA A 192 29.85 -0.22 1.01
C ALA A 192 28.93 -1.38 1.45
N VAL A 193 28.67 -2.34 0.56
CA VAL A 193 27.89 -3.56 0.81
C VAL A 193 28.53 -4.38 1.93
N ASP A 194 29.85 -4.58 1.90
CA ASP A 194 30.56 -5.33 2.96
C ASP A 194 30.36 -4.68 4.33
N ARG A 195 30.49 -3.34 4.42
CA ARG A 195 30.24 -2.60 5.68
C ARG A 195 28.78 -2.69 6.11
N ALA A 196 27.85 -2.57 5.19
CA ALA A 196 26.42 -2.69 5.49
C ALA A 196 26.07 -4.09 6.00
N LYS A 197 26.63 -5.15 5.40
CA LYS A 197 26.45 -6.55 5.85
C LYS A 197 27.02 -6.80 7.24
N ILE A 198 28.15 -6.17 7.58
CA ILE A 198 28.68 -6.22 8.95
C ILE A 198 27.69 -5.56 9.91
N ALA A 199 27.20 -4.37 9.60
CA ALA A 199 26.25 -3.66 10.44
C ALA A 199 24.91 -4.42 10.61
N VAL A 200 24.41 -5.07 9.56
CA VAL A 200 23.22 -5.94 9.64
C VAL A 200 23.47 -7.14 10.57
N ARG A 201 24.64 -7.76 10.50
CA ARG A 201 25.04 -8.86 11.39
C ARG A 201 25.12 -8.43 12.86
N ASP A 202 25.73 -7.26 13.11
CA ASP A 202 25.85 -6.70 14.46
C ASP A 202 24.46 -6.37 15.03
N TYR A 203 23.58 -5.83 14.17
CA TYR A 203 22.18 -5.54 14.51
C TYR A 203 21.41 -6.83 14.81
N GLU A 204 21.54 -7.87 13.99
CA GLU A 204 20.94 -9.19 14.25
C GLU A 204 21.43 -9.78 15.59
N GLY A 205 22.73 -9.65 15.87
CA GLY A 205 23.32 -10.05 17.16
C GLY A 205 22.69 -9.30 18.35
N PHE A 206 22.48 -7.99 18.23
CA PHE A 206 21.78 -7.19 19.22
C PHE A 206 20.33 -7.64 19.40
N LEU A 207 19.59 -7.86 18.32
CA LEU A 207 18.20 -8.33 18.37
C LEU A 207 18.10 -9.64 19.15
N LYS A 208 18.87 -10.65 18.79
CA LYS A 208 18.86 -11.99 19.40
C LYS A 208 19.29 -12.02 20.85
N THR A 209 20.34 -11.28 21.19
CA THR A 209 20.95 -11.41 22.52
C THR A 209 20.40 -10.43 23.54
N GLN A 210 19.93 -9.26 23.12
CA GLN A 210 19.53 -8.19 24.01
C GLN A 210 18.07 -7.78 23.88
N LEU A 211 17.47 -7.82 22.67
CA LEU A 211 16.13 -7.27 22.44
C LEU A 211 15.04 -8.31 22.61
N THR A 212 15.05 -9.39 21.83
CA THR A 212 13.94 -10.37 21.79
C THR A 212 13.65 -10.96 23.16
N ASN A 213 14.68 -11.24 23.95
CA ASN A 213 14.53 -11.80 25.30
C ASN A 213 13.81 -10.87 26.30
N ARG A 214 13.82 -9.54 26.07
CA ARG A 214 13.19 -8.54 26.94
C ARG A 214 11.94 -7.92 26.34
N SER A 215 11.63 -8.19 25.07
CA SER A 215 10.48 -7.63 24.37
C SER A 215 9.16 -8.13 24.99
N ARG A 216 8.33 -7.23 25.47
CA ARG A 216 7.04 -7.49 26.13
C ARG A 216 5.97 -6.45 25.80
N GLY A 217 6.30 -5.50 24.91
CA GLY A 217 5.42 -4.41 24.53
C GLY A 217 4.22 -4.83 23.72
N SER A 218 3.26 -3.94 23.63
CA SER A 218 2.06 -4.09 22.81
C SER A 218 2.21 -3.32 21.50
N TYR A 219 1.76 -3.91 20.40
CA TYR A 219 1.57 -3.20 19.13
C TYR A 219 0.27 -2.37 19.11
N ALA A 220 -0.63 -2.57 20.07
CA ALA A 220 -1.85 -1.78 20.18
C ALA A 220 -1.52 -0.31 20.48
N ILE A 221 -2.15 0.60 19.75
CA ILE A 221 -1.95 2.05 19.87
C ILE A 221 -3.07 2.75 20.65
N GLY A 222 -4.10 1.98 21.03
CA GLY A 222 -5.30 2.51 21.68
C GLY A 222 -6.26 3.20 20.70
N TRP A 223 -7.53 3.30 21.14
CA TRP A 223 -8.58 3.85 20.29
C TRP A 223 -8.36 5.33 19.94
N GLU A 224 -7.91 6.15 20.87
CA GLU A 224 -7.72 7.60 20.65
C GLU A 224 -6.73 7.86 19.51
N THR A 225 -5.59 7.16 19.53
CA THR A 225 -4.58 7.25 18.45
C THR A 225 -5.11 6.71 17.14
N PHE A 226 -5.77 5.55 17.19
CA PHE A 226 -6.36 4.92 16.01
C PHE A 226 -7.41 5.82 15.34
N ALA A 227 -8.32 6.40 16.12
CA ALA A 227 -9.33 7.33 15.64
C ALA A 227 -8.75 8.64 15.08
N SER A 228 -7.66 9.15 15.72
CA SER A 228 -6.94 10.32 15.19
C SER A 228 -6.35 10.04 13.82
N LEU A 229 -5.71 8.89 13.61
CA LEU A 229 -5.18 8.48 12.30
C LEU A 229 -6.29 8.32 11.26
N LEU A 230 -7.41 7.68 11.61
CA LEU A 230 -8.57 7.56 10.72
C LEU A 230 -9.09 8.92 10.27
N LYS A 231 -9.22 9.86 11.21
CA LYS A 231 -9.69 11.22 10.93
C LYS A 231 -8.68 12.00 10.10
N ASP A 232 -7.43 12.04 10.53
CA ASP A 232 -6.43 12.93 9.97
C ASP A 232 -5.96 12.49 8.57
N GLN A 233 -5.82 11.17 8.33
CA GLN A 233 -5.39 10.66 7.03
C GLN A 233 -6.56 10.36 6.08
N HIS A 234 -7.70 9.91 6.61
CA HIS A 234 -8.77 9.35 5.79
C HIS A 234 -10.09 10.14 5.88
N GLY A 235 -10.15 11.16 6.74
CA GLY A 235 -11.39 11.93 6.95
C GLY A 235 -12.53 11.07 7.50
N LEU A 236 -12.21 9.91 8.11
CA LEU A 236 -13.19 8.93 8.59
C LEU A 236 -13.45 9.15 10.09
N VAL A 237 -14.72 9.38 10.42
CA VAL A 237 -15.18 9.56 11.80
C VAL A 237 -16.25 8.51 12.07
N MET A 238 -15.80 7.34 12.53
CA MET A 238 -16.64 6.21 12.94
C MET A 238 -16.13 5.69 14.28
N GLY A 239 -17.01 5.18 15.14
CA GLY A 239 -16.63 4.61 16.43
C GLY A 239 -16.04 3.19 16.30
N ALA A 240 -15.25 2.75 17.30
CA ALA A 240 -14.70 1.40 17.30
C ALA A 240 -15.79 0.33 17.24
N ALA A 241 -16.85 0.47 18.05
CA ALA A 241 -17.98 -0.47 18.05
C ALA A 241 -18.70 -0.50 16.69
N GLU A 242 -18.89 0.67 16.08
CA GLU A 242 -19.52 0.80 14.75
C GLU A 242 -18.71 0.11 13.65
N LEU A 243 -17.38 0.28 13.64
CA LEU A 243 -16.50 -0.40 12.69
C LEU A 243 -16.49 -1.92 12.88
N ILE A 244 -16.46 -2.38 14.14
CA ILE A 244 -16.51 -3.82 14.45
C ILE A 244 -17.85 -4.41 14.04
N GLU A 245 -18.97 -3.72 14.32
CA GLU A 245 -20.30 -4.15 13.93
C GLU A 245 -20.43 -4.19 12.40
N PHE A 246 -19.97 -3.14 11.71
CA PHE A 246 -19.90 -3.11 10.24
C PHE A 246 -19.14 -4.33 9.70
N GLY A 247 -17.93 -4.60 10.20
CA GLY A 247 -17.13 -5.75 9.75
C GLY A 247 -17.84 -7.09 9.97
N ASN A 248 -18.48 -7.28 11.14
CA ASN A 248 -19.22 -8.51 11.43
C ASN A 248 -20.46 -8.67 10.55
N ASN A 249 -21.19 -7.59 10.29
CA ASN A 249 -22.37 -7.61 9.42
C ASN A 249 -21.95 -7.95 7.98
N GLU A 250 -20.84 -7.40 7.50
CA GLU A 250 -20.31 -7.72 6.17
C GLU A 250 -19.83 -9.17 6.08
N ILE A 251 -19.17 -9.71 7.10
CA ILE A 251 -18.80 -11.14 7.17
C ILE A 251 -20.05 -12.02 7.01
N ALA A 252 -21.13 -11.70 7.72
CA ALA A 252 -22.39 -12.48 7.65
C ALA A 252 -23.05 -12.34 6.27
N ARG A 253 -23.14 -11.13 5.73
CA ARG A 253 -23.69 -10.85 4.40
C ARG A 253 -22.95 -11.63 3.32
N ILE A 254 -21.61 -11.51 3.30
CA ILE A 254 -20.79 -12.13 2.28
C ILE A 254 -20.87 -13.66 2.36
N LYS A 255 -20.83 -14.26 3.56
CA LYS A 255 -21.01 -15.70 3.73
C LYS A 255 -22.37 -16.19 3.21
N SER A 256 -23.45 -15.43 3.44
CA SER A 256 -24.77 -15.74 2.93
C SER A 256 -24.79 -15.72 1.40
N GLU A 257 -24.22 -14.69 0.78
CA GLU A 257 -24.13 -14.57 -0.67
C GLU A 257 -23.24 -15.67 -1.28
N MET A 258 -22.10 -15.99 -0.67
CA MET A 258 -21.25 -17.10 -1.11
C MET A 258 -22.01 -18.43 -1.12
N SER A 259 -22.82 -18.69 -0.10
CA SER A 259 -23.63 -19.92 -0.02
C SER A 259 -24.69 -19.97 -1.14
N GLN A 260 -25.29 -18.84 -1.48
CA GLN A 260 -26.25 -18.75 -2.58
C GLN A 260 -25.58 -19.00 -3.93
N VAL A 261 -24.48 -18.29 -4.20
CA VAL A 261 -23.70 -18.45 -5.43
C VAL A 261 -23.17 -19.88 -5.59
N ALA A 262 -22.67 -20.48 -4.51
CA ALA A 262 -22.21 -21.88 -4.53
C ALA A 262 -23.34 -22.85 -4.88
N ALA A 263 -24.52 -22.66 -4.32
CA ALA A 263 -25.70 -23.49 -4.63
C ALA A 263 -26.20 -23.30 -6.08
N GLU A 264 -25.95 -22.12 -6.68
CA GLU A 264 -26.25 -21.89 -8.11
C GLU A 264 -25.22 -22.58 -9.01
N ILE A 265 -23.94 -22.67 -8.58
CA ILE A 265 -22.89 -23.40 -9.31
C ILE A 265 -23.16 -24.91 -9.23
N ASP A 266 -23.32 -25.45 -8.04
CA ASP A 266 -23.61 -26.88 -7.81
C ASP A 266 -24.34 -27.09 -6.47
N LYS A 267 -25.60 -27.51 -6.53
CA LYS A 267 -26.44 -27.76 -5.34
C LYS A 267 -26.01 -28.96 -4.51
N THR A 268 -25.16 -29.81 -5.03
CA THR A 268 -24.71 -31.05 -4.38
C THR A 268 -23.44 -30.87 -3.57
N ARG A 269 -22.77 -29.73 -3.71
CA ARG A 269 -21.46 -29.44 -3.10
C ARG A 269 -21.55 -28.29 -2.10
N SER A 270 -20.73 -28.33 -1.09
CA SER A 270 -20.56 -27.22 -0.16
C SER A 270 -19.78 -26.06 -0.79
N THR A 271 -19.93 -24.86 -0.24
CA THR A 271 -19.14 -23.68 -0.64
C THR A 271 -17.64 -23.93 -0.54
N ASP A 272 -17.19 -24.63 0.53
CA ASP A 272 -15.79 -24.93 0.76
C ASP A 272 -15.23 -25.87 -0.31
N GLU A 273 -15.95 -26.94 -0.69
CA GLU A 273 -15.53 -27.86 -1.75
C GLU A 273 -15.38 -27.17 -3.12
N ILE A 274 -16.29 -26.24 -3.45
CA ILE A 274 -16.19 -25.49 -4.71
C ILE A 274 -15.01 -24.50 -4.65
N LEU A 275 -14.82 -23.81 -3.53
CA LEU A 275 -13.69 -22.88 -3.35
C LEU A 275 -12.34 -23.60 -3.41
N ASP A 276 -12.22 -24.79 -2.83
CA ASP A 276 -10.99 -25.59 -2.88
C ASP A 276 -10.66 -26.00 -4.32
N GLU A 277 -11.67 -26.36 -5.11
CA GLU A 277 -11.47 -26.60 -6.55
C GLU A 277 -10.97 -25.34 -7.27
N LEU A 278 -11.62 -24.19 -7.01
CA LEU A 278 -11.23 -22.92 -7.66
C LEU A 278 -9.81 -22.48 -7.29
N LYS A 279 -9.43 -22.64 -6.01
CA LYS A 279 -8.08 -22.32 -5.52
C LYS A 279 -7.01 -23.20 -6.14
N ASN A 280 -7.35 -24.45 -6.48
CA ASN A 280 -6.45 -25.42 -7.12
C ASN A 280 -6.51 -25.41 -8.65
N ALA A 281 -7.37 -24.58 -9.24
CA ALA A 281 -7.44 -24.41 -10.69
C ALA A 281 -6.10 -23.81 -11.22
N ARG A 282 -5.71 -24.20 -12.43
CA ARG A 282 -4.46 -23.82 -13.03
C ARG A 282 -4.69 -22.93 -14.25
N PRO A 283 -3.78 -21.99 -14.55
CA PRO A 283 -3.87 -21.21 -15.78
C PRO A 283 -3.76 -22.14 -17.01
N ALA A 284 -4.38 -21.71 -18.10
CA ALA A 284 -4.40 -22.49 -19.36
C ALA A 284 -3.01 -22.64 -20.00
N SER A 285 -2.05 -21.82 -19.61
CA SER A 285 -0.68 -21.83 -20.12
C SER A 285 0.34 -21.63 -19.01
N ARG A 286 1.53 -22.21 -19.20
CA ARG A 286 2.72 -21.93 -18.38
C ARG A 286 3.33 -20.56 -18.71
N ASP A 287 2.99 -19.96 -19.84
CA ASP A 287 3.33 -18.57 -20.17
C ASP A 287 2.47 -17.60 -19.34
N LEU A 288 2.88 -17.38 -18.11
CA LEU A 288 2.18 -16.48 -17.19
C LEU A 288 2.18 -15.04 -17.68
N LEU A 289 3.23 -14.57 -18.36
CA LEU A 289 3.26 -13.22 -18.92
C LEU A 289 2.13 -13.02 -19.94
N GLY A 290 1.97 -13.95 -20.87
CA GLY A 290 0.88 -13.90 -21.84
C GLY A 290 -0.49 -13.99 -21.18
N VAL A 291 -0.64 -14.82 -20.15
CA VAL A 291 -1.89 -14.97 -19.40
C VAL A 291 -2.28 -13.64 -18.72
N TYR A 292 -1.39 -13.03 -17.94
CA TYR A 292 -1.68 -11.76 -17.25
C TYR A 292 -1.83 -10.59 -18.22
N ALA A 293 -1.03 -10.54 -19.29
CA ALA A 293 -1.21 -9.54 -20.35
C ALA A 293 -2.61 -9.65 -21.00
N GLY A 294 -3.12 -10.87 -21.16
CA GLY A 294 -4.48 -11.14 -21.63
C GLY A 294 -5.54 -10.58 -20.65
N TYR A 295 -5.37 -10.78 -19.34
CA TYR A 295 -6.29 -10.25 -18.34
C TYR A 295 -6.31 -8.71 -18.33
N VAL A 296 -5.14 -8.08 -18.29
CA VAL A 296 -5.00 -6.62 -18.35
C VAL A 296 -5.64 -6.06 -19.63
N LYS A 297 -5.35 -6.68 -20.79
CA LYS A 297 -5.89 -6.22 -22.07
C LYS A 297 -7.39 -6.39 -22.18
N SER A 298 -7.94 -7.51 -21.72
CA SER A 298 -9.38 -7.75 -21.79
C SER A 298 -10.18 -6.76 -20.93
N SER A 299 -9.70 -6.43 -19.72
CA SER A 299 -10.35 -5.44 -18.86
C SER A 299 -10.27 -4.02 -19.44
N GLU A 300 -9.11 -3.61 -20.02
CA GLU A 300 -8.99 -2.33 -20.73
C GLU A 300 -9.99 -2.22 -21.91
N VAL A 301 -10.08 -3.26 -22.73
CA VAL A 301 -11.01 -3.29 -23.88
C VAL A 301 -12.45 -3.18 -23.41
N PHE A 302 -12.82 -3.90 -22.36
CA PHE A 302 -14.17 -3.85 -21.80
C PHE A 302 -14.54 -2.45 -21.29
N LEU A 303 -13.64 -1.79 -20.57
CA LEU A 303 -13.86 -0.42 -20.06
C LEU A 303 -14.14 0.56 -21.21
N ARG A 304 -13.35 0.49 -22.27
CA ARG A 304 -13.51 1.36 -23.46
C ARG A 304 -14.79 1.09 -24.22
N ALA A 305 -15.25 -0.16 -24.24
CA ALA A 305 -16.45 -0.56 -24.96
C ALA A 305 -17.76 -0.22 -24.24
N ASN A 306 -17.71 0.01 -22.93
CA ASN A 306 -18.91 0.21 -22.09
C ASN A 306 -19.00 1.61 -21.46
N ASP A 307 -18.15 2.56 -21.85
CA ASP A 307 -18.15 3.95 -21.38
C ASP A 307 -18.25 4.05 -19.84
N LEU A 308 -17.45 3.22 -19.13
CA LEU A 308 -17.49 3.20 -17.67
C LEU A 308 -16.68 4.34 -17.05
N MET A 309 -15.64 4.80 -17.73
CA MET A 309 -14.81 5.95 -17.35
C MET A 309 -13.92 6.39 -18.51
N THR A 310 -13.51 7.64 -18.50
CA THR A 310 -12.54 8.19 -19.46
C THR A 310 -11.12 7.76 -19.12
N LEU A 311 -10.51 6.93 -19.97
CA LEU A 311 -9.10 6.57 -19.81
C LEU A 311 -8.19 7.63 -20.43
N PRO A 312 -7.24 8.20 -19.66
CA PRO A 312 -6.32 9.20 -20.16
C PRO A 312 -5.50 8.73 -21.36
N SER A 313 -5.25 9.62 -22.32
CA SER A 313 -4.37 9.33 -23.46
C SER A 313 -2.95 9.02 -22.98
N GLY A 314 -2.30 8.05 -23.65
CA GLY A 314 -0.92 7.64 -23.32
C GLY A 314 -0.77 6.88 -22.00
N MET A 315 -1.86 6.44 -21.38
CA MET A 315 -1.81 5.51 -20.25
C MET A 315 -1.33 4.15 -20.75
N GLU A 316 -0.27 3.63 -20.16
CA GLU A 316 0.32 2.34 -20.52
C GLU A 316 0.61 1.53 -19.26
N LEU A 317 0.13 0.30 -19.22
CA LEU A 317 0.50 -0.70 -18.22
C LEU A 317 1.25 -1.83 -18.92
N LYS A 318 2.54 -1.97 -18.62
CA LYS A 318 3.36 -3.06 -19.16
C LYS A 318 3.31 -4.27 -18.24
N VAL A 319 3.01 -5.42 -18.79
CA VAL A 319 3.18 -6.71 -18.08
C VAL A 319 4.56 -7.24 -18.41
N ILE A 320 5.40 -7.36 -17.40
CA ILE A 320 6.80 -7.78 -17.52
C ILE A 320 7.18 -8.81 -16.47
N GLU A 321 8.26 -9.53 -16.68
CA GLU A 321 8.78 -10.40 -15.64
C GLU A 321 9.21 -9.60 -14.41
N THR A 322 8.92 -10.14 -13.23
CA THR A 322 9.49 -9.61 -11.98
C THR A 322 11.01 -9.62 -12.09
N PRO A 323 11.68 -8.49 -11.87
CA PRO A 323 13.14 -8.42 -11.89
C PRO A 323 13.74 -9.47 -10.96
N GLU A 324 14.78 -10.19 -11.43
CA GLU A 324 15.31 -11.37 -10.75
C GLU A 324 15.67 -11.12 -9.28
N PHE A 325 16.29 -9.98 -9.01
CA PHE A 325 16.76 -9.61 -7.68
C PHE A 325 15.65 -9.34 -6.66
N VAL A 326 14.38 -9.20 -7.07
CA VAL A 326 13.22 -8.99 -6.18
C VAL A 326 12.21 -10.15 -6.20
N ARG A 327 12.46 -11.22 -6.95
CA ARG A 327 11.54 -12.36 -7.03
C ARG A 327 11.27 -13.03 -5.68
N HIS A 328 12.23 -12.98 -4.77
CA HIS A 328 12.05 -13.47 -3.40
C HIS A 328 11.06 -12.62 -2.58
N THR A 329 10.97 -11.32 -2.88
CA THR A 329 10.04 -10.38 -2.23
C THR A 329 8.66 -10.43 -2.88
N TYR A 330 8.62 -10.57 -4.20
CA TYR A 330 7.38 -10.63 -5.01
C TYR A 330 7.28 -11.99 -5.70
N PRO A 331 6.93 -13.07 -4.98
CA PRO A 331 7.01 -14.44 -5.52
C PRO A 331 5.92 -14.78 -6.55
N PHE A 332 4.92 -13.91 -6.74
CA PHE A 332 3.78 -14.17 -7.64
C PHE A 332 3.61 -13.05 -8.67
N ALA A 333 3.05 -11.94 -8.25
CA ALA A 333 2.82 -10.76 -9.06
C ALA A 333 2.79 -9.52 -8.17
N ALA A 334 3.10 -8.36 -8.76
CA ALA A 334 3.02 -7.07 -8.08
C ALA A 334 2.76 -5.95 -9.09
N TYR A 335 2.16 -4.88 -8.64
CA TYR A 335 2.03 -3.67 -9.42
C TYR A 335 3.04 -2.62 -8.95
N SER A 336 3.86 -2.14 -9.90
CA SER A 336 4.78 -1.01 -9.70
C SER A 336 4.11 0.26 -10.20
N THR A 337 3.72 1.12 -9.26
CA THR A 337 2.97 2.34 -9.54
C THR A 337 3.83 3.39 -10.25
N PRO A 338 3.27 4.26 -11.11
CA PRO A 338 3.96 5.47 -11.55
C PRO A 338 4.36 6.34 -10.36
N THR A 339 5.52 6.98 -10.40
CA THR A 339 5.91 7.93 -9.36
C THR A 339 5.12 9.24 -9.51
N PRO A 340 4.55 9.79 -8.43
CA PRO A 340 3.64 10.93 -8.50
C PRO A 340 4.22 12.19 -9.17
N LEU A 341 5.53 12.44 -9.04
CA LEU A 341 6.21 13.62 -9.58
C LEU A 341 6.99 13.36 -10.88
N ASP A 342 7.09 12.10 -11.31
CA ASP A 342 7.75 11.77 -12.58
C ASP A 342 6.82 12.15 -13.75
N PRO A 343 7.33 12.87 -14.77
CA PRO A 343 6.57 13.18 -15.98
C PRO A 343 6.21 11.92 -16.80
N LEU A 344 6.98 10.84 -16.67
CA LEU A 344 6.76 9.57 -17.35
C LEU A 344 5.88 8.65 -16.49
N GLN A 345 4.57 8.74 -16.66
CA GLN A 345 3.58 7.94 -15.94
C GLN A 345 3.50 6.51 -16.51
N LYS A 346 4.53 5.69 -16.26
CA LYS A 346 4.58 4.28 -16.66
C LYS A 346 4.26 3.37 -15.49
N GLY A 347 3.23 2.54 -15.64
CA GLY A 347 2.93 1.46 -14.72
C GLY A 347 3.52 0.14 -15.23
N GLU A 348 3.97 -0.69 -14.31
CA GLU A 348 4.45 -2.04 -14.61
C GLU A 348 3.72 -3.06 -13.74
N PHE A 349 3.20 -4.09 -14.40
CA PHE A 349 2.64 -5.25 -13.73
C PHE A 349 3.66 -6.37 -13.80
N TRP A 350 4.26 -6.67 -12.68
CA TRP A 350 5.29 -7.69 -12.56
C TRP A 350 4.65 -9.05 -12.35
N VAL A 351 5.13 -10.04 -13.10
CA VAL A 351 4.73 -11.44 -12.97
C VAL A 351 5.98 -12.28 -12.77
N THR A 352 6.06 -13.00 -11.66
CA THR A 352 7.20 -13.86 -11.39
C THR A 352 7.06 -15.16 -12.18
N PRO A 353 8.00 -15.47 -13.07
CA PRO A 353 7.93 -16.68 -13.87
C PRO A 353 8.10 -17.93 -13.01
N ILE A 354 7.45 -19.00 -13.39
CA ILE A 354 7.68 -20.31 -12.78
C ILE A 354 9.04 -20.83 -13.21
N ALA A 355 9.80 -21.33 -12.24
CA ALA A 355 11.11 -21.90 -12.49
C ALA A 355 11.04 -23.03 -13.56
N PRO A 356 11.84 -22.98 -14.63
CA PRO A 356 11.72 -23.87 -15.78
C PRO A 356 11.95 -25.36 -15.43
N GLU A 357 12.72 -25.61 -14.38
CA GLU A 357 13.05 -26.95 -13.87
C GLU A 357 11.90 -27.64 -13.13
N LEU A 358 10.86 -26.92 -12.68
CA LEU A 358 9.73 -27.52 -11.98
C LEU A 358 8.92 -28.42 -12.90
N THR A 359 8.63 -29.61 -12.42
CA THR A 359 7.85 -30.63 -13.11
C THR A 359 6.92 -31.38 -12.12
N GLY A 360 5.96 -32.14 -12.64
CA GLY A 360 5.06 -32.95 -11.81
C GLY A 360 4.30 -32.13 -10.76
N GLU A 361 4.22 -32.63 -9.54
CA GLU A 361 3.45 -32.03 -8.45
C GLU A 361 3.95 -30.64 -8.04
N ASP A 362 5.26 -30.42 -8.04
CA ASP A 362 5.83 -29.09 -7.70
C ASP A 362 5.42 -28.00 -8.72
N LEU A 363 5.38 -28.37 -10.02
CA LEU A 363 4.87 -27.49 -11.05
C LEU A 363 3.37 -27.21 -10.84
N ASP A 364 2.62 -28.23 -10.50
CA ASP A 364 1.18 -28.14 -10.26
C ASP A 364 0.86 -27.19 -9.10
N ILE A 365 1.59 -27.31 -8.00
CA ILE A 365 1.50 -26.42 -6.84
C ILE A 365 1.88 -24.97 -7.23
N ALA A 366 2.95 -24.80 -7.99
CA ALA A 366 3.38 -23.47 -8.45
C ALA A 366 2.33 -22.83 -9.37
N LEU A 367 1.74 -23.58 -10.29
CA LEU A 367 0.68 -23.10 -11.20
C LEU A 367 -0.63 -22.77 -10.43
N ALA A 368 -1.01 -23.55 -9.42
CA ALA A 368 -2.21 -23.28 -8.62
C ALA A 368 -2.16 -21.93 -7.90
N LYS A 369 -0.97 -21.43 -7.55
CA LYS A 369 -0.78 -20.09 -6.99
C LYS A 369 -1.17 -18.96 -7.96
N HIS A 370 -1.24 -19.28 -9.25
CA HIS A 370 -1.72 -18.40 -10.32
C HIS A 370 -3.09 -18.85 -10.84
N ASN A 371 -3.97 -19.35 -9.94
CA ASN A 371 -5.29 -19.79 -10.37
C ASN A 371 -6.03 -18.67 -11.13
N PRO A 372 -6.74 -19.00 -12.22
CA PRO A 372 -7.27 -18.00 -13.16
C PRO A 372 -8.31 -17.08 -12.53
N TYR A 373 -9.09 -17.57 -11.56
CA TYR A 373 -10.16 -16.79 -10.93
C TYR A 373 -9.59 -15.68 -10.05
N GLN A 374 -8.62 -15.99 -9.20
CA GLN A 374 -7.96 -15.01 -8.34
C GLN A 374 -7.02 -14.09 -9.13
N SER A 375 -6.19 -14.66 -10.02
CA SER A 375 -5.21 -13.90 -10.77
C SER A 375 -5.84 -12.87 -11.70
N HIS A 376 -7.00 -13.18 -12.29
CA HIS A 376 -7.72 -12.23 -13.12
C HIS A 376 -8.32 -11.08 -12.29
N LEU A 377 -8.87 -11.38 -11.10
CA LEU A 377 -9.35 -10.36 -10.17
C LEU A 377 -8.21 -9.47 -9.68
N ILE A 378 -7.04 -10.04 -9.37
CA ILE A 378 -5.84 -9.27 -9.00
C ILE A 378 -5.38 -8.39 -10.16
N ALA A 379 -5.32 -8.91 -11.39
CA ALA A 379 -4.93 -8.13 -12.56
C ALA A 379 -5.88 -6.93 -12.80
N LEU A 380 -7.16 -7.08 -12.51
CA LEU A 380 -8.15 -6.02 -12.56
C LEU A 380 -7.97 -5.01 -11.41
N HIS A 381 -7.75 -5.48 -10.18
CA HIS A 381 -7.53 -4.67 -8.97
C HIS A 381 -6.29 -3.77 -9.15
N GLU A 382 -5.20 -4.33 -9.64
CA GLU A 382 -3.94 -3.62 -9.85
C GLU A 382 -3.93 -2.79 -11.14
N GLY A 383 -4.60 -3.26 -12.19
CA GLY A 383 -4.57 -2.70 -13.53
C GLY A 383 -5.79 -1.83 -13.86
N PHE A 384 -6.65 -2.36 -14.73
CA PHE A 384 -7.83 -1.70 -15.28
C PHE A 384 -9.12 -2.35 -14.74
N PRO A 385 -10.00 -1.57 -14.08
CA PRO A 385 -10.00 -0.13 -13.77
C PRO A 385 -9.34 0.27 -12.45
N GLY A 386 -8.60 -0.63 -11.79
CA GLY A 386 -8.11 -0.48 -10.43
C GLY A 386 -7.01 0.57 -10.24
N HIS A 387 -5.97 0.20 -9.49
CA HIS A 387 -4.90 1.12 -9.05
C HIS A 387 -4.20 1.86 -10.18
N HIS A 388 -3.93 1.18 -11.32
CA HIS A 388 -3.23 1.81 -12.44
C HIS A 388 -3.99 3.01 -13.00
N VAL A 389 -5.30 2.88 -13.20
CA VAL A 389 -6.14 3.99 -13.71
C VAL A 389 -6.17 5.13 -12.70
N GLN A 390 -6.49 4.83 -11.46
CA GLN A 390 -6.62 5.79 -10.38
C GLN A 390 -5.34 6.59 -10.15
N LEU A 391 -4.20 5.92 -9.97
CA LEU A 391 -2.92 6.56 -9.65
C LEU A 391 -2.35 7.34 -10.84
N THR A 392 -2.56 6.85 -12.07
CA THR A 392 -2.17 7.61 -13.27
C THR A 392 -2.96 8.91 -13.40
N ILE A 393 -4.25 8.91 -13.05
CA ILE A 393 -5.07 10.13 -13.04
C ILE A 393 -4.63 11.06 -11.91
N ALA A 394 -4.44 10.54 -10.69
CA ALA A 394 -4.01 11.31 -9.54
C ALA A 394 -2.65 11.99 -9.76
N ALA A 395 -1.69 11.30 -10.39
CA ALA A 395 -0.38 11.85 -10.72
C ALA A 395 -0.41 13.00 -11.75
N ARG A 396 -1.51 13.16 -12.50
CA ARG A 396 -1.73 14.30 -13.43
C ARG A 396 -2.38 15.52 -12.77
N HIS A 397 -2.78 15.41 -11.49
CA HIS A 397 -3.41 16.53 -10.80
C HIS A 397 -2.45 17.73 -10.67
N ALA A 398 -2.97 18.96 -10.71
CA ALA A 398 -2.15 20.18 -10.63
C ALA A 398 -1.55 20.40 -9.24
N SER A 399 -2.26 20.00 -8.18
CA SER A 399 -1.83 20.14 -6.79
C SER A 399 -0.80 19.06 -6.42
N ARG A 400 0.36 19.49 -5.92
CA ARG A 400 1.38 18.60 -5.36
C ARG A 400 0.88 17.87 -4.11
N THR A 401 0.03 18.51 -3.31
CA THR A 401 -0.61 17.88 -2.14
C THR A 401 -1.40 16.65 -2.57
N ARG A 402 -2.26 16.77 -3.59
CA ARG A 402 -3.09 15.63 -4.06
C ARG A 402 -2.30 14.56 -4.81
N LYS A 403 -1.11 14.87 -5.31
CA LYS A 403 -0.21 13.88 -5.90
C LYS A 403 0.52 13.03 -4.86
N LEU A 404 0.82 13.59 -3.68
CA LEU A 404 1.74 13.02 -2.71
C LEU A 404 1.05 12.43 -1.48
N PHE A 405 -0.22 12.80 -1.24
CA PHE A 405 -0.97 12.34 -0.08
C PHE A 405 -2.22 11.61 -0.52
N ASP A 406 -2.17 10.30 -0.35
CA ASP A 406 -3.27 9.40 -0.66
C ASP A 406 -4.01 8.98 0.61
N SER A 407 -5.33 8.88 0.52
CA SER A 407 -6.12 8.18 1.53
C SER A 407 -6.21 6.70 1.16
N ASN A 408 -5.67 5.80 2.00
CA ASN A 408 -5.80 4.36 1.77
C ASN A 408 -7.28 3.92 1.67
N VAL A 409 -8.17 4.60 2.38
CA VAL A 409 -9.63 4.34 2.29
C VAL A 409 -10.16 4.63 0.88
N PHE A 410 -9.62 5.65 0.20
CA PHE A 410 -9.92 5.86 -1.22
C PHE A 410 -9.18 4.85 -2.09
N LEU A 411 -7.87 4.73 -1.93
CA LEU A 411 -6.98 3.94 -2.79
C LEU A 411 -7.43 2.47 -2.87
N GLU A 412 -7.48 1.81 -1.74
CA GLU A 412 -7.84 0.39 -1.64
C GLU A 412 -9.35 0.17 -1.83
N GLY A 413 -10.14 1.14 -1.36
CA GLY A 413 -11.59 1.14 -1.57
C GLY A 413 -11.97 1.22 -3.04
N TRP A 414 -11.26 2.04 -3.83
CA TRP A 414 -11.44 2.13 -5.28
C TRP A 414 -11.16 0.79 -5.97
N ALA A 415 -10.00 0.17 -5.71
CA ALA A 415 -9.64 -1.07 -6.37
C ALA A 415 -10.62 -2.22 -6.02
N LEU A 416 -11.05 -2.31 -4.75
CA LEU A 416 -12.06 -3.29 -4.34
C LEU A 416 -13.46 -2.97 -4.89
N TYR A 417 -13.81 -1.69 -5.04
CA TYR A 417 -15.02 -1.24 -5.74
C TYR A 417 -14.99 -1.63 -7.22
N CYS A 418 -13.84 -1.55 -7.86
CA CYS A 418 -13.66 -1.95 -9.26
C CYS A 418 -13.93 -3.43 -9.50
N GLU A 419 -13.58 -4.31 -8.55
CA GLU A 419 -13.93 -5.73 -8.62
C GLU A 419 -15.45 -5.93 -8.67
N GLU A 420 -16.21 -5.19 -7.85
CA GLU A 420 -17.69 -5.21 -7.85
C GLU A 420 -18.28 -4.58 -9.12
N LEU A 421 -17.77 -3.42 -9.52
CA LEU A 421 -18.19 -2.72 -10.74
C LEU A 421 -18.12 -3.62 -11.96
N MET A 422 -17.02 -4.33 -12.14
CA MET A 422 -16.81 -5.19 -13.30
C MET A 422 -17.72 -6.42 -13.30
N TRP A 423 -18.07 -6.94 -12.11
CA TRP A 423 -19.11 -7.95 -11.97
C TRP A 423 -20.50 -7.35 -12.33
N GLU A 424 -20.89 -6.22 -11.72
CA GLU A 424 -22.17 -5.53 -11.99
C GLU A 424 -22.37 -5.22 -13.47
N GLN A 425 -21.30 -4.91 -14.20
CA GLN A 425 -21.37 -4.55 -15.62
C GLN A 425 -21.26 -5.76 -16.57
N GLY A 426 -21.15 -6.98 -16.04
CA GLY A 426 -21.14 -8.21 -16.83
C GLY A 426 -19.82 -8.54 -17.52
N TYR A 427 -18.70 -8.00 -17.04
CA TYR A 427 -17.36 -8.42 -17.49
C TYR A 427 -17.09 -9.88 -17.15
N PHE A 428 -17.42 -10.29 -15.94
CA PHE A 428 -17.47 -11.68 -15.53
C PHE A 428 -18.90 -12.19 -15.59
N THR A 429 -19.12 -13.30 -16.29
CA THR A 429 -20.44 -13.95 -16.42
C THR A 429 -20.47 -15.34 -15.75
N ASP A 430 -19.33 -15.90 -15.42
CA ASP A 430 -19.19 -17.17 -14.75
C ASP A 430 -19.25 -16.97 -13.22
N LEU A 431 -20.20 -17.61 -12.56
CA LEU A 431 -20.43 -17.54 -11.11
C LEU A 431 -19.20 -17.93 -10.28
N ARG A 432 -18.26 -18.70 -10.84
CA ARG A 432 -17.02 -19.07 -10.18
C ARG A 432 -16.13 -17.84 -9.91
N PHE A 433 -16.14 -16.84 -10.80
CA PHE A 433 -15.48 -15.55 -10.54
C PHE A 433 -16.19 -14.79 -9.41
N ARG A 434 -17.53 -14.82 -9.36
CA ARG A 434 -18.27 -14.19 -8.26
C ARG A 434 -17.95 -14.83 -6.93
N LEU A 435 -17.91 -16.16 -6.86
CA LEU A 435 -17.58 -16.88 -5.63
C LEU A 435 -16.15 -16.56 -5.16
N MET A 436 -15.17 -16.51 -6.07
CA MET A 436 -13.79 -16.14 -5.73
C MET A 436 -13.70 -14.69 -5.27
N GLN A 437 -14.37 -13.75 -5.94
CA GLN A 437 -14.44 -12.34 -5.55
C GLN A 437 -15.01 -12.18 -4.14
N LEU A 438 -16.13 -12.85 -3.84
CA LEU A 438 -16.72 -12.84 -2.51
C LEU A 438 -15.78 -13.43 -1.45
N ASN A 439 -15.03 -14.50 -1.77
CA ASN A 439 -14.03 -15.05 -0.87
C ASN A 439 -12.90 -14.04 -0.58
N LEU A 440 -12.44 -13.29 -1.58
CA LEU A 440 -11.47 -12.23 -1.39
C LEU A 440 -12.05 -11.05 -0.58
N GLU A 441 -13.32 -10.70 -0.81
CA GLU A 441 -14.03 -9.66 -0.05
C GLU A 441 -14.24 -10.09 1.42
N LEU A 442 -14.55 -11.36 1.68
CA LEU A 442 -14.66 -11.91 3.03
C LEU A 442 -13.38 -11.72 3.83
N TRP A 443 -12.23 -11.95 3.21
CA TRP A 443 -10.96 -11.62 3.82
C TRP A 443 -10.85 -10.14 4.21
N ARG A 444 -11.26 -9.21 3.31
CA ARG A 444 -11.27 -7.77 3.60
C ARG A 444 -12.25 -7.41 4.72
N ALA A 445 -13.34 -8.14 4.87
CA ALA A 445 -14.26 -7.97 6.00
C ALA A 445 -13.64 -8.41 7.33
N CYS A 446 -12.91 -9.53 7.37
CA CYS A 446 -12.14 -9.92 8.53
C CYS A 446 -11.08 -8.88 8.93
N ARG A 447 -10.43 -8.24 7.95
CA ARG A 447 -9.45 -7.17 8.21
C ARG A 447 -10.03 -5.99 8.99
N VAL A 448 -11.29 -5.62 8.74
CA VAL A 448 -11.95 -4.53 9.48
C VAL A 448 -12.02 -4.86 10.97
N VAL A 449 -12.48 -6.05 11.31
CA VAL A 449 -12.61 -6.51 12.70
C VAL A 449 -11.23 -6.65 13.36
N ILE A 450 -10.28 -7.24 12.64
CA ILE A 450 -8.91 -7.47 13.14
C ILE A 450 -8.23 -6.15 13.42
N ASP A 451 -8.21 -5.22 12.46
CA ASP A 451 -7.50 -3.96 12.57
C ASP A 451 -7.94 -3.17 13.82
N VAL A 452 -9.25 -2.97 13.97
CA VAL A 452 -9.78 -2.24 15.12
C VAL A 452 -9.48 -2.96 16.43
N LYS A 453 -9.78 -4.26 16.53
CA LYS A 453 -9.62 -5.02 17.79
C LYS A 453 -8.15 -5.22 18.16
N LEU A 454 -7.28 -5.45 17.17
CA LEU A 454 -5.85 -5.63 17.39
C LEU A 454 -5.22 -4.36 17.96
N HIS A 455 -5.50 -3.20 17.35
CA HIS A 455 -4.92 -1.93 17.76
C HIS A 455 -5.60 -1.28 18.98
N THR A 456 -6.77 -1.77 19.38
CA THR A 456 -7.42 -1.38 20.65
C THR A 456 -7.18 -2.37 21.79
N GLY A 457 -6.39 -3.41 21.57
CA GLY A 457 -6.08 -4.43 22.58
C GLY A 457 -7.24 -5.38 22.92
N GLN A 458 -8.28 -5.45 22.06
CA GLN A 458 -9.46 -6.31 22.21
C GLN A 458 -9.32 -7.68 21.55
N MET A 459 -8.21 -7.94 20.89
CA MET A 459 -7.91 -9.17 20.18
C MET A 459 -6.42 -9.49 20.29
N THR A 460 -6.09 -10.72 20.60
CA THR A 460 -4.72 -11.21 20.58
C THR A 460 -4.27 -11.54 19.14
N PHE A 461 -2.96 -11.64 18.95
CA PHE A 461 -2.38 -12.09 17.67
C PHE A 461 -2.93 -13.43 17.20
N THR A 462 -3.05 -14.39 18.14
CA THR A 462 -3.55 -15.74 17.85
C THR A 462 -5.02 -15.72 17.44
N GLU A 463 -5.86 -14.94 18.11
CA GLU A 463 -7.27 -14.80 17.74
C GLU A 463 -7.44 -14.18 16.36
N ALA A 464 -6.60 -13.20 16.00
CA ALA A 464 -6.58 -12.59 14.67
C ALA A 464 -6.21 -13.62 13.59
N VAL A 465 -5.17 -14.43 13.82
CA VAL A 465 -4.78 -15.53 12.93
C VAL A 465 -5.92 -16.54 12.79
N ASN A 466 -6.53 -16.97 13.89
CA ASN A 466 -7.63 -17.92 13.86
C ASN A 466 -8.84 -17.38 13.07
N LEU A 467 -9.17 -16.10 13.21
CA LEU A 467 -10.26 -15.48 12.45
C LEU A 467 -10.00 -15.58 10.93
N LEU A 468 -8.77 -15.36 10.46
CA LEU A 468 -8.43 -15.52 9.04
C LEU A 468 -8.50 -16.98 8.59
N VAL A 469 -7.98 -17.92 9.38
CA VAL A 469 -7.99 -19.34 9.06
C VAL A 469 -9.42 -19.90 9.02
N GLU A 470 -10.22 -19.61 10.04
CA GLU A 470 -11.56 -20.21 10.18
C GLU A 470 -12.58 -19.53 9.25
N THR A 471 -12.47 -18.21 9.07
CA THR A 471 -13.47 -17.44 8.32
C THR A 471 -13.08 -17.25 6.86
N ALA A 472 -11.88 -16.75 6.57
CA ALA A 472 -11.44 -16.47 5.19
C ALA A 472 -10.70 -17.65 4.54
N LYS A 473 -10.59 -18.79 5.25
CA LYS A 473 -9.96 -20.02 4.76
C LYS A 473 -8.51 -19.86 4.31
N PHE A 474 -7.77 -19.04 5.06
CA PHE A 474 -6.33 -18.91 4.86
C PHE A 474 -5.59 -20.16 5.37
N ASP A 475 -4.49 -20.52 4.72
CA ASP A 475 -3.52 -21.37 5.38
C ASP A 475 -2.87 -20.61 6.56
N LYS A 476 -2.41 -21.34 7.55
CA LYS A 476 -1.93 -20.76 8.80
C LYS A 476 -0.70 -19.87 8.64
N LEU A 477 0.20 -20.20 7.72
CA LEU A 477 1.42 -19.42 7.50
C LEU A 477 1.10 -18.06 6.85
N SER A 478 0.24 -18.06 5.85
CA SER A 478 -0.27 -16.84 5.23
C SER A 478 -1.04 -15.96 6.22
N ALA A 479 -1.87 -16.56 7.08
CA ALA A 479 -2.59 -15.83 8.11
C ALA A 479 -1.64 -15.18 9.12
N ILE A 480 -0.57 -15.87 9.54
CA ILE A 480 0.47 -15.31 10.43
C ILE A 480 1.18 -14.14 9.75
N ALA A 481 1.57 -14.28 8.49
CA ALA A 481 2.25 -13.21 7.73
C ALA A 481 1.36 -11.96 7.62
N GLU A 482 0.07 -12.14 7.33
CA GLU A 482 -0.89 -11.03 7.27
C GLU A 482 -1.07 -10.34 8.62
N VAL A 483 -1.25 -11.08 9.72
CA VAL A 483 -1.42 -10.48 11.05
C VAL A 483 -0.14 -9.78 11.52
N LYS A 484 1.05 -10.32 11.18
CA LYS A 484 2.33 -9.62 11.38
C LYS A 484 2.30 -8.23 10.73
N ARG A 485 1.92 -8.17 9.45
CA ARG A 485 1.79 -6.91 8.70
C ARG A 485 0.75 -5.97 9.31
N TYR A 486 -0.43 -6.48 9.71
CA TYR A 486 -1.47 -5.66 10.32
C TYR A 486 -1.02 -5.04 11.63
N SER A 487 -0.23 -5.74 12.43
CA SER A 487 0.28 -5.22 13.70
C SER A 487 1.15 -3.95 13.55
N GLN A 488 1.70 -3.69 12.36
CA GLN A 488 2.54 -2.53 12.05
C GLN A 488 1.83 -1.41 11.29
N SER A 489 0.63 -1.68 10.76
CA SER A 489 -0.05 -0.76 9.83
C SER A 489 -1.49 -0.44 10.28
N PRO A 490 -1.67 0.22 11.43
CA PRO A 490 -3.01 0.62 11.90
C PRO A 490 -3.74 1.45 10.86
N THR A 491 -5.04 1.21 10.70
CA THR A 491 -5.98 1.84 9.75
C THR A 491 -5.86 1.40 8.29
N GLN A 492 -4.76 0.74 7.89
CA GLN A 492 -4.60 0.26 6.52
C GLN A 492 -5.43 -1.02 6.23
N PRO A 493 -5.45 -2.06 7.10
CA PRO A 493 -6.22 -3.28 6.83
C PRO A 493 -7.72 -3.07 6.64
N LEU A 494 -8.34 -2.15 7.38
CA LEU A 494 -9.77 -1.86 7.25
C LEU A 494 -10.14 -1.04 6.00
N SER A 495 -9.17 -0.35 5.40
CA SER A 495 -9.39 0.65 4.36
C SER A 495 -10.09 0.10 3.10
N TYR A 496 -9.84 -1.14 2.75
CA TYR A 496 -10.40 -1.82 1.57
C TYR A 496 -11.92 -1.83 1.57
N LEU A 497 -12.51 -2.52 2.55
CA LEU A 497 -13.96 -2.72 2.57
C LEU A 497 -14.72 -1.47 3.01
N VAL A 498 -14.17 -0.73 3.98
CA VAL A 498 -14.75 0.56 4.38
C VAL A 498 -14.76 1.52 3.20
N GLY A 499 -13.67 1.60 2.46
CA GLY A 499 -13.57 2.45 1.27
C GLY A 499 -14.53 2.04 0.16
N LYS A 500 -14.61 0.74 -0.18
CA LYS A 500 -15.60 0.22 -1.13
C LYS A 500 -17.01 0.65 -0.75
N ARG A 501 -17.38 0.47 0.52
CA ARG A 501 -18.71 0.85 1.03
C ARG A 501 -18.98 2.34 0.84
N LEU A 502 -18.05 3.19 1.25
CA LEU A 502 -18.19 4.63 1.12
C LEU A 502 -18.28 5.10 -0.34
N ILE A 503 -17.57 4.45 -1.27
CA ILE A 503 -17.69 4.74 -2.71
C ILE A 503 -19.05 4.31 -3.27
N LEU A 504 -19.58 3.14 -2.86
CA LEU A 504 -20.92 2.70 -3.25
C LEU A 504 -22.00 3.63 -2.72
N ASP A 505 -21.89 4.08 -1.48
CA ASP A 505 -22.80 5.04 -0.87
C ASP A 505 -22.73 6.40 -1.60
N LEU A 506 -21.54 6.89 -1.90
CA LEU A 506 -21.33 8.13 -2.66
C LEU A 506 -21.89 8.01 -4.08
N ARG A 507 -21.69 6.88 -4.76
CA ARG A 507 -22.30 6.59 -6.08
C ARG A 507 -23.83 6.68 -6.02
N SER A 508 -24.41 6.12 -4.97
CA SER A 508 -25.86 6.16 -4.74
C SER A 508 -26.35 7.58 -4.43
N ASP A 509 -25.61 8.35 -3.63
CA ASP A 509 -25.91 9.75 -3.33
C ASP A 509 -25.86 10.62 -4.60
N CYS A 510 -24.81 10.47 -5.42
CA CYS A 510 -24.69 11.17 -6.70
C CYS A 510 -25.82 10.78 -7.67
N ARG A 511 -26.19 9.50 -7.74
CA ARG A 511 -27.32 9.06 -8.58
C ARG A 511 -28.62 9.75 -8.17
N ARG A 512 -28.89 9.90 -6.88
CA ARG A 512 -30.08 10.63 -6.38
C ARG A 512 -30.00 12.13 -6.67
N ALA A 513 -28.84 12.73 -6.46
CA ALA A 513 -28.66 14.18 -6.62
C ALA A 513 -28.65 14.63 -8.08
N TRP A 514 -28.01 13.86 -8.97
CA TRP A 514 -27.89 14.23 -10.39
C TRP A 514 -29.08 13.74 -11.25
N GLY A 515 -29.92 12.83 -10.73
CA GLY A 515 -31.09 12.33 -11.42
C GLY A 515 -30.77 11.78 -12.82
N THR A 516 -31.42 12.35 -13.86
CA THR A 516 -31.23 11.94 -15.26
C THR A 516 -29.84 12.25 -15.83
N GLU A 517 -29.10 13.12 -15.19
CA GLU A 517 -27.71 13.45 -15.62
C GLU A 517 -26.65 12.48 -15.08
N PHE A 518 -27.06 11.51 -14.27
CA PHE A 518 -26.13 10.52 -13.73
C PHE A 518 -25.73 9.50 -14.80
N SER A 519 -24.43 9.31 -14.97
CA SER A 519 -23.85 8.12 -15.61
C SER A 519 -22.70 7.61 -14.77
N LEU A 520 -22.33 6.33 -14.97
CA LEU A 520 -21.13 5.76 -14.31
C LEU A 520 -19.87 6.50 -14.76
N GLU A 521 -19.74 6.77 -16.05
CA GLU A 521 -18.61 7.54 -16.59
C GLU A 521 -18.48 8.90 -15.90
N LYS A 522 -19.54 9.72 -15.86
CA LYS A 522 -19.55 11.03 -15.19
C LYS A 522 -19.17 10.92 -13.71
N PHE A 523 -19.65 9.89 -13.01
CA PHE A 523 -19.34 9.67 -11.60
C PHE A 523 -17.86 9.34 -11.41
N HIS A 524 -17.35 8.36 -12.17
CA HIS A 524 -15.95 7.93 -12.04
C HIS A 524 -14.98 9.03 -12.45
N ASP A 525 -15.24 9.72 -13.57
CA ASP A 525 -14.38 10.81 -14.05
C ASP A 525 -14.29 11.94 -13.04
N ARG A 526 -15.41 12.36 -12.47
CA ARG A 526 -15.42 13.41 -11.43
C ARG A 526 -14.76 12.96 -10.13
N LEU A 527 -14.97 11.71 -9.72
CA LEU A 527 -14.38 11.17 -8.51
C LEU A 527 -12.84 11.07 -8.64
N LEU A 528 -12.37 10.47 -9.73
CA LEU A 528 -10.93 10.26 -9.97
C LEU A 528 -10.18 11.57 -10.23
N ALA A 529 -10.82 12.55 -10.85
CA ALA A 529 -10.22 13.88 -11.08
C ALA A 529 -9.82 14.61 -9.79
N LEU A 530 -10.40 14.24 -8.65
CA LEU A 530 -10.05 14.82 -7.34
C LEU A 530 -8.70 14.31 -6.81
N GLY A 531 -8.13 13.23 -7.38
CA GLY A 531 -7.02 12.48 -6.79
C GLY A 531 -7.50 11.53 -5.69
N SER A 532 -6.56 10.88 -4.97
CA SER A 532 -6.88 9.89 -3.92
C SER A 532 -7.27 10.56 -2.59
N VAL A 533 -8.21 11.49 -2.64
CA VAL A 533 -8.59 12.31 -1.47
C VAL A 533 -9.44 11.53 -0.46
N PRO A 534 -9.50 11.93 0.82
CA PRO A 534 -10.49 11.41 1.76
C PRO A 534 -11.92 11.47 1.21
N LEU A 535 -12.69 10.37 1.35
CA LEU A 535 -14.01 10.24 0.70
C LEU A 535 -15.08 11.23 1.21
N ASN A 536 -14.94 11.75 2.43
CA ASN A 536 -15.77 12.85 2.92
C ASN A 536 -15.52 14.15 2.13
N LEU A 537 -14.29 14.42 1.72
CA LEU A 537 -13.95 15.57 0.87
C LEU A 537 -14.42 15.34 -0.58
N ALA A 538 -14.30 14.11 -1.09
CA ALA A 538 -14.87 13.74 -2.38
C ALA A 538 -16.39 13.92 -2.40
N LYS A 539 -17.10 13.51 -1.34
CA LYS A 539 -18.55 13.71 -1.19
C LYS A 539 -18.90 15.19 -1.26
N ARG A 540 -18.17 16.03 -0.54
CA ARG A 540 -18.34 17.49 -0.57
C ARG A 540 -18.16 18.07 -1.97
N ALA A 541 -17.09 17.62 -2.67
CA ALA A 541 -16.79 18.09 -4.02
C ALA A 541 -17.86 17.69 -5.06
N LEU A 542 -18.43 16.50 -4.94
CA LEU A 542 -19.37 15.96 -5.92
C LEU A 542 -20.81 16.42 -5.70
N LEU A 543 -21.19 16.77 -4.45
CA LEU A 543 -22.59 17.06 -4.09
C LEU A 543 -22.85 18.52 -3.72
N GLU A 544 -21.87 19.29 -3.22
CA GLU A 544 -22.06 20.68 -2.79
C GLU A 544 -21.69 21.72 -3.88
N GLN A 545 -21.06 21.28 -4.96
CA GLN A 545 -20.71 22.13 -6.12
C GLN A 545 -21.66 21.92 -7.33
N LEU A 546 -22.90 21.56 -7.06
CA LEU A 546 -23.94 21.43 -8.10
C LEU A 546 -24.52 22.80 -8.47
#